data_118f7aa3a861fb724f7f635ce1083ed0
#
_entry.id   118f7aa3a861fb724f7f635ce1083ed0
#
_cell.length_a   1.000
_cell.length_b   1.000
_cell.length_c   1.000
_cell.angle_alpha   90.00
_cell.angle_beta   90.00
_cell.angle_gamma   90.00
#
_symmetry.space_group_name_H-M   'P 1'
#
loop_
_entity.id
_entity.type
_entity.pdbx_description
1 polymer ?
#
loop_
_entity_poly.entity_id
_entity_poly.type
_entity_poly.pdbx_seq_one_letter_code
_entity_poly.pdbx_strand_id
1 'polypeptide(L)'
;MAHNKLLIVQPKVGKNQFTKFVNQLENEGISLIYADPKNLTNKKSKIQTIFPSINSKYVILDNKSTSKIKGKKIGKKFKVLSNKDIENIYESAKKGLDFVIIEVKDWKIIPLENIIAKLHKIHTKIFTVARNSIEVRKMFSILDIGVDGVIFQTNSINDVKETLVNMGSKQFELKPGKIIDIKEVGDGERVCVDTASMLHKGEGMLIGSRANFMFLVHNESVGSSFTSPRPFRVNAGAVHCYTLSPDGTTKYLSELETGSDVLVLDSKGKARRAAIGRCKIERRPMLLIKAKVGDELGGIIAQDAETIRFVKSNGHLVSVTHLKKGDSVLVFSKSATGRHFGMEVSDEYILEK
;
A
#
# COMPACT_ATOMS: atom_id res chain seq x y z
N MET A 1 -11.24 2.33 -12.28
CA MET A 1 -11.76 1.08 -11.66
C MET A 1 -10.60 0.43 -10.94
N ALA A 2 -10.71 0.18 -9.64
CA ALA A 2 -9.66 -0.52 -8.90
C ALA A 2 -9.59 -1.97 -9.42
N HIS A 3 -8.54 -2.31 -10.16
CA HIS A 3 -8.28 -3.69 -10.57
C HIS A 3 -8.02 -4.51 -9.32
N ASN A 4 -8.86 -5.53 -9.08
CA ASN A 4 -8.72 -6.42 -7.95
C ASN A 4 -7.44 -7.25 -8.16
N LYS A 5 -6.34 -6.86 -7.51
CA LYS A 5 -5.02 -7.50 -7.57
C LYS A 5 -5.12 -8.91 -6.99
N LEU A 6 -4.65 -9.93 -7.70
CA LEU A 6 -4.81 -11.32 -7.31
C LEU A 6 -3.48 -11.93 -6.83
N LEU A 7 -3.41 -12.33 -5.56
CA LEU A 7 -2.31 -13.15 -5.08
C LEU A 7 -2.64 -14.63 -5.33
N ILE A 8 -1.83 -15.26 -6.18
CA ILE A 8 -1.92 -16.68 -6.53
C ILE A 8 -0.76 -17.37 -5.82
N VAL A 9 -1.01 -18.32 -4.94
CA VAL A 9 0.09 -19.01 -4.25
C VAL A 9 0.48 -20.29 -4.99
N GLN A 10 1.78 -20.47 -5.23
CA GLN A 10 2.35 -21.74 -5.65
C GLN A 10 3.00 -22.42 -4.44
N PRO A 11 2.35 -23.42 -3.82
CA PRO A 11 2.90 -24.13 -2.67
C PRO A 11 4.22 -24.83 -3.02
N LYS A 12 5.27 -24.53 -2.28
CA LYS A 12 6.60 -25.17 -2.37
C LYS A 12 6.82 -26.10 -1.17
N VAL A 13 5.81 -26.92 -0.85
CA VAL A 13 5.80 -27.86 0.26
C VAL A 13 5.77 -29.30 -0.22
N GLY A 14 6.23 -30.24 0.62
CA GLY A 14 6.15 -31.68 0.34
C GLY A 14 4.70 -32.19 0.30
N LYS A 15 4.46 -33.33 -0.37
CA LYS A 15 3.12 -33.92 -0.52
C LYS A 15 2.37 -34.09 0.80
N ASN A 16 3.06 -34.49 1.87
CA ASN A 16 2.47 -34.73 3.19
C ASN A 16 1.99 -33.44 3.88
N GLN A 17 2.55 -32.28 3.51
CA GLN A 17 2.20 -30.97 4.07
C GLN A 17 1.23 -30.19 3.19
N PHE A 18 1.02 -30.64 1.95
CA PHE A 18 0.29 -29.89 0.93
C PHE A 18 -1.15 -29.56 1.37
N THR A 19 -1.90 -30.55 1.83
CA THR A 19 -3.30 -30.36 2.25
C THR A 19 -3.40 -29.40 3.45
N LYS A 20 -2.50 -29.54 4.43
CA LYS A 20 -2.45 -28.64 5.60
C LYS A 20 -2.16 -27.19 5.16
N PHE A 21 -1.19 -27.02 4.29
CA PHE A 21 -0.79 -25.69 3.79
C PHE A 21 -1.92 -25.06 2.96
N VAL A 22 -2.60 -25.82 2.10
CA VAL A 22 -3.75 -25.34 1.31
C VAL A 22 -4.91 -24.90 2.20
N ASN A 23 -5.23 -25.65 3.26
CA ASN A 23 -6.25 -25.25 4.23
C ASN A 23 -5.86 -23.94 4.96
N GLN A 24 -4.59 -23.75 5.29
CA GLN A 24 -4.11 -22.50 5.87
C GLN A 24 -4.25 -21.34 4.86
N LEU A 25 -3.93 -21.54 3.58
CA LEU A 25 -4.11 -20.55 2.53
C LEU A 25 -5.59 -20.14 2.38
N GLU A 26 -6.50 -21.10 2.46
CA GLU A 26 -7.94 -20.84 2.38
C GLU A 26 -8.43 -19.99 3.56
N ASN A 27 -7.93 -20.24 4.77
CA ASN A 27 -8.22 -19.44 5.96
C ASN A 27 -7.70 -18.00 5.84
N GLU A 28 -6.60 -17.77 5.12
CA GLU A 28 -6.06 -16.44 4.83
C GLU A 28 -6.75 -15.76 3.63
N GLY A 29 -7.82 -16.35 3.08
CA GLY A 29 -8.59 -15.76 1.98
C GLY A 29 -7.98 -15.95 0.59
N ILE A 30 -6.97 -16.80 0.43
CA ILE A 30 -6.44 -17.15 -0.88
C ILE A 30 -7.47 -17.99 -1.65
N SER A 31 -7.89 -17.51 -2.80
CA SER A 31 -8.90 -18.15 -3.63
C SER A 31 -8.35 -18.93 -4.83
N LEU A 32 -7.07 -18.73 -5.18
CA LEU A 32 -6.45 -19.34 -6.35
C LEU A 32 -5.02 -19.79 -6.04
N ILE A 33 -4.70 -21.03 -6.39
CA ILE A 33 -3.34 -21.58 -6.24
C ILE A 33 -2.83 -22.14 -7.58
N TYR A 34 -1.52 -22.09 -7.77
CA TYR A 34 -0.84 -22.75 -8.89
C TYR A 34 -0.46 -24.17 -8.48
N ALA A 35 -1.35 -25.13 -8.77
CA ALA A 35 -1.16 -26.53 -8.41
C ALA A 35 -1.99 -27.46 -9.28
N ASP A 36 -1.54 -28.73 -9.42
CA ASP A 36 -2.34 -29.78 -10.05
C ASP A 36 -3.62 -30.00 -9.21
N PRO A 37 -4.81 -29.89 -9.80
CA PRO A 37 -6.08 -30.15 -9.09
C PRO A 37 -6.16 -31.56 -8.48
N LYS A 38 -5.42 -32.54 -9.00
CA LYS A 38 -5.34 -33.89 -8.43
C LYS A 38 -4.76 -33.93 -7.02
N ASN A 39 -3.97 -32.91 -6.65
CA ASN A 39 -3.40 -32.79 -5.31
C ASN A 39 -4.38 -32.22 -4.28
N LEU A 40 -5.54 -31.71 -4.71
CA LEU A 40 -6.60 -31.20 -3.81
C LEU A 40 -7.45 -32.39 -3.34
N THR A 41 -7.15 -32.90 -2.16
CA THR A 41 -7.88 -34.02 -1.55
C THR A 41 -9.18 -33.60 -0.90
N ASN A 42 -9.30 -32.33 -0.47
CA ASN A 42 -10.49 -31.78 0.16
C ASN A 42 -11.51 -31.32 -0.88
N LYS A 43 -12.57 -32.11 -1.13
CA LYS A 43 -13.65 -31.80 -2.06
C LYS A 43 -14.51 -30.59 -1.63
N LYS A 44 -14.43 -30.14 -0.37
CA LYS A 44 -15.17 -28.98 0.17
C LYS A 44 -14.37 -27.66 0.06
N SER A 45 -13.10 -27.71 -0.36
CA SER A 45 -12.29 -26.50 -0.53
C SER A 45 -12.85 -25.61 -1.64
N LYS A 46 -12.95 -24.31 -1.37
CA LYS A 46 -13.36 -23.27 -2.33
C LYS A 46 -12.18 -22.78 -3.18
N ILE A 47 -10.96 -23.22 -2.87
CA ILE A 47 -9.76 -22.83 -3.61
C ILE A 47 -9.82 -23.37 -5.05
N GLN A 48 -9.58 -22.48 -5.99
CA GLN A 48 -9.47 -22.79 -7.41
C GLN A 48 -8.01 -23.06 -7.79
N THR A 49 -7.81 -23.77 -8.89
CA THR A 49 -6.47 -24.06 -9.40
C THR A 49 -6.21 -23.40 -10.74
N ILE A 50 -4.95 -23.03 -10.97
CA ILE A 50 -4.36 -22.68 -12.25
C ILE A 50 -3.29 -23.70 -12.58
N PHE A 51 -3.48 -24.49 -13.65
CA PHE A 51 -2.59 -25.58 -14.02
C PHE A 51 -2.83 -26.04 -15.47
N PRO A 52 -1.86 -26.72 -16.14
CA PRO A 52 -2.08 -27.39 -17.44
C PRO A 52 -2.96 -28.65 -17.30
N SER A 53 -4.17 -28.49 -16.82
CA SER A 53 -5.15 -29.57 -16.62
C SER A 53 -6.56 -29.05 -16.88
N ILE A 54 -7.34 -29.83 -17.64
CA ILE A 54 -8.74 -29.51 -17.92
C ILE A 54 -9.60 -29.46 -16.63
N ASN A 55 -9.15 -30.10 -15.55
CA ASN A 55 -9.84 -30.08 -14.26
C ASN A 55 -9.62 -28.78 -13.48
N SER A 56 -8.67 -27.93 -13.90
CA SER A 56 -8.45 -26.62 -13.31
C SER A 56 -9.53 -25.63 -13.70
N LYS A 57 -9.77 -24.61 -12.87
CA LYS A 57 -10.63 -23.44 -13.22
C LYS A 57 -9.92 -22.54 -14.24
N TYR A 58 -8.61 -22.35 -14.06
CA TYR A 58 -7.73 -21.62 -14.98
C TYR A 58 -6.84 -22.65 -15.68
N VAL A 59 -7.08 -22.87 -16.96
CA VAL A 59 -6.37 -23.89 -17.75
C VAL A 59 -5.23 -23.26 -18.53
N ILE A 60 -4.02 -23.75 -18.32
CA ILE A 60 -2.85 -23.34 -19.11
C ILE A 60 -2.81 -24.24 -20.35
N LEU A 61 -2.98 -23.64 -21.52
CA LEU A 61 -2.94 -24.35 -22.80
C LEU A 61 -1.49 -24.53 -23.28
N ASP A 62 -1.27 -25.63 -23.99
CA ASP A 62 -0.05 -25.80 -24.76
C ASP A 62 0.02 -24.82 -25.94
N ASN A 63 1.21 -24.59 -26.45
CA ASN A 63 1.45 -23.59 -27.52
C ASN A 63 0.64 -23.85 -28.80
N LYS A 64 0.22 -25.09 -29.04
CA LYS A 64 -0.52 -25.52 -30.24
C LYS A 64 -2.04 -25.41 -30.11
N SER A 65 -2.59 -25.25 -28.89
CA SER A 65 -4.03 -25.22 -28.63
C SER A 65 -4.58 -23.81 -28.52
N THR A 66 -5.77 -23.56 -29.08
CA THR A 66 -6.48 -22.29 -29.01
C THR A 66 -7.96 -22.44 -28.63
N SER A 67 -8.39 -23.66 -28.29
CA SER A 67 -9.80 -23.97 -28.10
C SER A 67 -10.34 -23.41 -26.79
N LYS A 68 -11.45 -22.66 -26.86
CA LYS A 68 -12.19 -22.24 -25.67
C LYS A 68 -12.84 -23.46 -25.00
N ILE A 69 -12.72 -23.56 -23.68
CA ILE A 69 -13.33 -24.62 -22.87
C ILE A 69 -14.47 -23.98 -22.06
N LYS A 70 -15.70 -24.48 -22.26
CA LYS A 70 -16.90 -23.93 -21.59
C LYS A 70 -16.72 -23.91 -20.06
N GLY A 71 -16.96 -22.75 -19.44
CA GLY A 71 -16.88 -22.58 -18.00
C GLY A 71 -15.48 -22.48 -17.39
N LYS A 72 -14.43 -22.45 -18.24
CA LYS A 72 -13.03 -22.32 -17.82
C LYS A 72 -12.44 -20.99 -18.29
N LYS A 73 -11.41 -20.56 -17.58
CA LYS A 73 -10.52 -19.47 -18.00
C LYS A 73 -9.31 -20.08 -18.68
N ILE A 74 -9.02 -19.65 -19.89
CA ILE A 74 -7.91 -20.20 -20.67
C ILE A 74 -6.76 -19.20 -20.79
N GLY A 75 -5.54 -19.68 -20.68
CA GLY A 75 -4.36 -18.84 -20.82
C GLY A 75 -3.15 -19.62 -21.30
N LYS A 76 -2.06 -18.90 -21.53
CA LYS A 76 -0.77 -19.46 -21.92
C LYS A 76 0.35 -18.94 -21.08
N LYS A 77 1.43 -19.73 -21.00
CA LYS A 77 2.65 -19.37 -20.30
C LYS A 77 3.72 -19.00 -21.31
N PHE A 78 4.37 -17.86 -21.11
CA PHE A 78 5.41 -17.34 -21.99
C PHE A 78 6.70 -17.09 -21.22
N LYS A 79 7.82 -17.44 -21.83
CA LYS A 79 9.15 -16.99 -21.41
C LYS A 79 9.52 -15.81 -22.29
N VAL A 80 9.92 -14.71 -21.67
CA VAL A 80 10.29 -13.48 -22.39
C VAL A 80 11.80 -13.37 -22.40
N LEU A 81 12.38 -13.44 -23.59
CA LEU A 81 13.82 -13.32 -23.85
C LEU A 81 14.12 -12.15 -24.81
N SER A 82 13.12 -11.74 -25.60
CA SER A 82 13.26 -10.74 -26.67
C SER A 82 11.98 -9.95 -26.90
N ASN A 83 12.08 -8.84 -27.65
CA ASN A 83 10.91 -8.09 -28.09
C ASN A 83 9.96 -8.89 -28.97
N LYS A 84 10.46 -9.89 -29.70
CA LYS A 84 9.62 -10.81 -30.50
C LYS A 84 8.65 -11.60 -29.63
N ASP A 85 9.08 -11.98 -28.43
CA ASP A 85 8.22 -12.68 -27.47
C ASP A 85 7.09 -11.76 -26.97
N ILE A 86 7.35 -10.47 -26.81
CA ILE A 86 6.33 -9.48 -26.44
C ILE A 86 5.25 -9.35 -27.52
N GLU A 87 5.66 -9.33 -28.80
CA GLU A 87 4.70 -9.35 -29.92
C GLU A 87 3.88 -10.64 -29.96
N ASN A 88 4.51 -11.79 -29.75
CA ASN A 88 3.81 -13.08 -29.69
C ASN A 88 2.78 -13.13 -28.55
N ILE A 89 3.08 -12.54 -27.39
CA ILE A 89 2.15 -12.42 -26.26
C ILE A 89 0.96 -11.56 -26.66
N TYR A 90 1.20 -10.40 -27.27
CA TYR A 90 0.17 -9.48 -27.73
C TYR A 90 -0.78 -10.10 -28.74
N GLU A 91 -0.23 -10.76 -29.78
CA GLU A 91 -1.04 -11.47 -30.78
C GLU A 91 -1.82 -12.65 -30.20
N SER A 92 -1.25 -13.34 -29.20
CA SER A 92 -1.95 -14.41 -28.49
C SER A 92 -3.09 -13.88 -27.63
N ALA A 93 -2.89 -12.74 -26.97
CA ALA A 93 -3.92 -12.06 -26.19
C ALA A 93 -5.10 -11.61 -27.05
N LYS A 94 -4.84 -11.04 -28.23
CA LYS A 94 -5.87 -10.67 -29.22
C LYS A 94 -6.74 -11.84 -29.66
N LYS A 95 -6.21 -13.05 -29.69
CA LYS A 95 -6.95 -14.27 -30.02
C LYS A 95 -7.90 -14.73 -28.91
N GLY A 96 -8.05 -13.95 -27.84
CA GLY A 96 -9.07 -14.12 -26.81
C GLY A 96 -8.65 -15.02 -25.65
N LEU A 97 -7.37 -15.00 -25.26
CA LEU A 97 -6.92 -15.56 -24.00
C LEU A 97 -7.50 -14.78 -22.82
N ASP A 98 -7.96 -15.48 -21.78
CA ASP A 98 -8.41 -14.84 -20.54
C ASP A 98 -7.23 -14.35 -19.69
N PHE A 99 -6.07 -15.03 -19.78
CA PHE A 99 -4.85 -14.64 -19.07
C PHE A 99 -3.58 -15.09 -19.77
N VAL A 100 -2.47 -14.45 -19.45
CA VAL A 100 -1.11 -14.84 -19.80
C VAL A 100 -0.26 -14.93 -18.53
N ILE A 101 0.63 -15.92 -18.45
CA ILE A 101 1.63 -16.05 -17.40
C ILE A 101 2.98 -15.70 -18.00
N ILE A 102 3.60 -14.66 -17.45
CA ILE A 102 4.89 -14.14 -17.92
C ILE A 102 6.00 -14.62 -17.00
N GLU A 103 6.95 -15.38 -17.53
CA GLU A 103 8.21 -15.71 -16.87
C GLU A 103 9.36 -14.96 -17.53
N VAL A 104 10.06 -14.16 -16.73
CA VAL A 104 11.29 -13.47 -17.14
C VAL A 104 12.46 -14.13 -16.42
N LYS A 105 13.50 -14.54 -17.16
CA LYS A 105 14.62 -15.31 -16.61
C LYS A 105 15.52 -14.45 -15.71
N ASP A 106 15.78 -13.24 -16.13
CA ASP A 106 16.56 -12.25 -15.37
C ASP A 106 15.73 -10.98 -15.25
N TRP A 107 15.51 -10.55 -14.04
CA TRP A 107 14.63 -9.48 -13.67
C TRP A 107 14.90 -8.18 -14.41
N LYS A 108 14.19 -7.96 -15.48
CA LYS A 108 14.18 -6.68 -16.19
C LYS A 108 12.76 -6.12 -16.15
N ILE A 109 12.57 -5.05 -15.42
CA ILE A 109 11.30 -4.33 -15.27
C ILE A 109 10.78 -3.91 -16.65
N ILE A 110 11.67 -3.42 -17.53
CA ILE A 110 11.34 -2.90 -18.86
C ILE A 110 10.51 -3.85 -19.73
N PRO A 111 10.82 -5.17 -19.86
CA PRO A 111 9.95 -6.06 -20.65
C PRO A 111 8.53 -6.17 -20.10
N LEU A 112 8.37 -6.14 -18.77
CA LEU A 112 7.06 -6.22 -18.14
C LEU A 112 6.28 -4.90 -18.28
N GLU A 113 6.95 -3.75 -18.22
CA GLU A 113 6.35 -2.43 -18.53
C GLU A 113 5.79 -2.42 -19.96
N ASN A 114 6.57 -2.90 -20.93
CA ASN A 114 6.15 -2.96 -22.33
C ASN A 114 4.92 -3.88 -22.52
N ILE A 115 4.88 -5.03 -21.83
CA ILE A 115 3.75 -5.95 -21.89
C ILE A 115 2.51 -5.31 -21.25
N ILE A 116 2.64 -4.70 -20.07
CA ILE A 116 1.54 -4.00 -19.40
C ILE A 116 1.01 -2.88 -20.28
N ALA A 117 1.88 -2.03 -20.84
CA ALA A 117 1.50 -0.94 -21.71
C ALA A 117 0.76 -1.42 -22.98
N LYS A 118 1.17 -2.53 -23.57
CA LYS A 118 0.52 -3.09 -24.77
C LYS A 118 -0.81 -3.77 -24.46
N LEU A 119 -0.92 -4.45 -23.33
CA LEU A 119 -2.08 -5.28 -22.99
C LEU A 119 -3.15 -4.55 -22.18
N HIS A 120 -2.89 -3.35 -21.62
CA HIS A 120 -3.83 -2.66 -20.73
C HIS A 120 -5.20 -2.35 -21.36
N LYS A 121 -5.29 -2.30 -22.70
CA LYS A 121 -6.55 -2.11 -23.44
C LYS A 121 -7.23 -3.42 -23.86
N ILE A 122 -6.61 -4.55 -23.53
CA ILE A 122 -7.13 -5.89 -23.87
C ILE A 122 -7.65 -6.55 -22.58
N HIS A 123 -8.72 -7.34 -22.66
CA HIS A 123 -9.31 -8.02 -21.50
C HIS A 123 -8.44 -9.16 -20.92
N THR A 124 -7.29 -9.44 -21.52
CA THR A 124 -6.39 -10.50 -21.07
C THR A 124 -5.66 -10.11 -19.80
N LYS A 125 -5.81 -10.86 -18.72
CA LYS A 125 -5.11 -10.65 -17.45
C LYS A 125 -3.65 -11.03 -17.55
N ILE A 126 -2.78 -10.23 -16.95
CA ILE A 126 -1.34 -10.45 -16.88
C ILE A 126 -0.99 -11.04 -15.52
N PHE A 127 -0.45 -12.25 -15.51
CA PHE A 127 0.10 -12.91 -14.34
C PHE A 127 1.61 -13.03 -14.48
N THR A 128 2.35 -12.90 -13.38
CA THR A 128 3.80 -13.12 -13.35
C THR A 128 4.19 -13.93 -12.12
N VAL A 129 5.43 -14.37 -12.03
CA VAL A 129 5.94 -15.21 -10.94
C VAL A 129 6.84 -14.37 -10.03
N ALA A 130 6.69 -14.54 -8.71
CA ALA A 130 7.55 -13.92 -7.69
C ALA A 130 7.98 -14.94 -6.65
N ARG A 131 9.16 -14.75 -6.04
CA ARG A 131 9.78 -15.66 -5.06
C ARG A 131 9.80 -15.10 -3.64
N ASN A 132 9.55 -13.81 -3.47
CA ASN A 132 9.49 -13.15 -2.17
C ASN A 132 8.47 -11.99 -2.19
N SER A 133 8.10 -11.50 -1.01
CA SER A 133 7.12 -10.43 -0.82
C SER A 133 7.52 -9.11 -1.50
N ILE A 134 8.82 -8.81 -1.57
CA ILE A 134 9.36 -7.61 -2.23
C ILE A 134 9.10 -7.67 -3.75
N GLU A 135 9.34 -8.82 -4.37
CA GLU A 135 9.04 -9.04 -5.78
C GLU A 135 7.54 -8.92 -6.04
N VAL A 136 6.68 -9.52 -5.21
CA VAL A 136 5.22 -9.41 -5.34
C VAL A 136 4.80 -7.93 -5.36
N ARG A 137 5.32 -7.15 -4.42
CA ARG A 137 5.04 -5.71 -4.34
C ARG A 137 5.48 -4.96 -5.60
N LYS A 138 6.70 -5.21 -6.07
CA LYS A 138 7.23 -4.59 -7.29
C LYS A 138 6.33 -4.86 -8.50
N MET A 139 5.86 -6.12 -8.68
CA MET A 139 4.99 -6.48 -9.78
C MET A 139 3.69 -5.70 -9.81
N PHE A 140 3.09 -5.52 -8.63
CA PHE A 140 1.83 -4.79 -8.52
C PHE A 140 1.97 -3.27 -8.66
N SER A 141 3.18 -2.72 -8.61
CA SER A 141 3.44 -1.28 -8.71
C SER A 141 4.04 -0.81 -10.04
N ILE A 142 4.35 -1.72 -10.97
CA ILE A 142 4.91 -1.36 -12.27
C ILE A 142 3.92 -0.46 -13.03
N LEU A 143 4.38 0.71 -13.50
CA LEU A 143 3.58 1.72 -14.22
C LEU A 143 2.29 2.14 -13.48
N ASP A 144 2.28 2.09 -12.14
CA ASP A 144 1.11 2.34 -11.27
C ASP A 144 -0.09 1.39 -11.52
N ILE A 145 -0.19 0.80 -12.70
CA ILE A 145 -1.20 -0.19 -13.06
C ILE A 145 -0.83 -1.56 -12.52
N GLY A 146 0.42 -1.97 -12.64
CA GLY A 146 0.94 -3.28 -12.29
C GLY A 146 0.34 -4.42 -13.09
N VAL A 147 0.70 -5.63 -12.71
CA VAL A 147 0.08 -6.86 -13.23
C VAL A 147 -1.25 -7.13 -12.53
N ASP A 148 -2.12 -7.96 -13.13
CA ASP A 148 -3.42 -8.35 -12.54
C ASP A 148 -3.26 -9.41 -11.45
N GLY A 149 -2.22 -10.24 -11.53
CA GLY A 149 -1.95 -11.25 -10.52
C GLY A 149 -0.49 -11.65 -10.44
N VAL A 150 -0.10 -12.12 -9.25
CA VAL A 150 1.26 -12.63 -9.00
C VAL A 150 1.18 -14.04 -8.45
N ILE A 151 1.90 -14.96 -9.10
CA ILE A 151 2.11 -16.33 -8.64
C ILE A 151 3.28 -16.33 -7.67
N PHE A 152 2.97 -16.31 -6.39
CA PHE A 152 3.94 -16.26 -5.30
C PHE A 152 4.38 -17.67 -4.92
N GLN A 153 5.66 -17.97 -5.13
CA GLN A 153 6.27 -19.25 -4.80
C GLN A 153 6.75 -19.23 -3.35
N THR A 154 6.10 -19.94 -2.45
CA THR A 154 6.49 -19.99 -1.03
C THR A 154 6.12 -21.32 -0.37
N ASN A 155 6.82 -21.64 0.72
CA ASN A 155 6.50 -22.71 1.66
C ASN A 155 6.08 -22.17 3.04
N SER A 156 5.98 -20.83 3.20
CA SER A 156 5.71 -20.14 4.45
C SER A 156 4.35 -19.45 4.40
N ILE A 157 3.48 -19.81 5.33
CA ILE A 157 2.19 -19.11 5.50
C ILE A 157 2.39 -17.68 6.05
N ASN A 158 3.45 -17.46 6.83
CA ASN A 158 3.77 -16.13 7.36
C ASN A 158 4.14 -15.16 6.24
N ASP A 159 4.89 -15.62 5.21
CA ASP A 159 5.19 -14.79 4.05
C ASP A 159 3.93 -14.42 3.27
N VAL A 160 2.95 -15.34 3.20
CA VAL A 160 1.65 -15.06 2.57
C VAL A 160 0.89 -14.00 3.36
N LYS A 161 0.82 -14.13 4.69
CA LYS A 161 0.18 -13.14 5.57
C LYS A 161 0.79 -11.75 5.42
N GLU A 162 2.11 -11.68 5.53
CA GLU A 162 2.85 -10.43 5.33
C GLU A 162 2.59 -9.82 3.95
N THR A 163 2.60 -10.66 2.91
CA THR A 163 2.31 -10.21 1.54
C THR A 163 0.89 -9.66 1.42
N LEU A 164 -0.12 -10.33 1.98
CA LEU A 164 -1.52 -9.88 1.97
C LEU A 164 -1.71 -8.55 2.71
N VAL A 165 -1.09 -8.40 3.88
CA VAL A 165 -1.08 -7.14 4.64
C VAL A 165 -0.47 -6.02 3.79
N ASN A 166 0.60 -6.34 3.05
CA ASN A 166 1.30 -5.39 2.20
C ASN A 166 0.59 -5.07 0.88
N MET A 167 -0.32 -5.93 0.41
CA MET A 167 -1.14 -5.72 -0.78
C MET A 167 -2.42 -4.92 -0.49
N GLY A 168 -2.94 -5.03 0.72
CA GLY A 168 -4.15 -4.31 1.12
C GLY A 168 -3.92 -2.80 1.07
N SER A 169 -4.76 -2.06 0.37
CA SER A 169 -4.88 -0.62 0.60
C SER A 169 -5.48 -0.46 1.99
N LYS A 170 -4.67 -0.04 2.97
CA LYS A 170 -5.21 0.25 4.31
C LYS A 170 -6.17 1.42 4.20
N GLN A 171 -7.37 1.21 4.72
CA GLN A 171 -8.37 2.26 4.85
C GLN A 171 -8.38 2.70 6.31
N PHE A 172 -8.12 3.98 6.54
CA PHE A 172 -8.16 4.59 7.85
C PHE A 172 -9.45 5.38 7.99
N GLU A 173 -10.13 5.23 9.10
CA GLU A 173 -11.27 6.07 9.44
C GLU A 173 -10.75 7.43 9.94
N LEU A 174 -10.86 8.45 9.10
CA LEU A 174 -10.55 9.83 9.48
C LEU A 174 -11.79 10.49 10.04
N LYS A 175 -11.65 11.15 11.20
CA LYS A 175 -12.72 11.81 11.91
C LYS A 175 -12.49 13.33 11.95
N PRO A 176 -13.56 14.15 12.03
CA PRO A 176 -13.43 15.59 12.24
C PRO A 176 -12.96 15.86 13.68
N GLY A 177 -11.71 16.29 13.84
CA GLY A 177 -11.14 16.73 15.10
C GLY A 177 -11.35 18.24 15.28
N LYS A 178 -12.06 18.64 16.33
CA LYS A 178 -12.31 20.05 16.64
C LYS A 178 -11.08 20.65 17.33
N ILE A 179 -10.52 21.72 16.77
CA ILE A 179 -9.40 22.46 17.37
C ILE A 179 -9.87 23.14 18.66
N ILE A 180 -9.18 22.85 19.76
CA ILE A 180 -9.51 23.36 21.10
C ILE A 180 -8.47 24.33 21.62
N ASP A 181 -7.21 24.21 21.18
CA ASP A 181 -6.13 25.10 21.61
C ASP A 181 -5.05 25.27 20.56
N ILE A 182 -4.45 26.46 20.49
CA ILE A 182 -3.29 26.79 19.65
C ILE A 182 -2.40 27.67 20.48
N LYS A 183 -1.12 27.29 20.67
CA LYS A 183 -0.15 27.98 21.49
C LYS A 183 1.23 28.00 20.84
N GLU A 184 1.90 29.13 20.85
CA GLU A 184 3.32 29.24 20.54
C GLU A 184 4.16 28.49 21.59
N VAL A 185 5.15 27.70 21.15
CA VAL A 185 6.02 26.94 22.05
C VAL A 185 7.50 27.28 21.87
N GLY A 186 7.80 28.33 21.12
CA GLY A 186 9.17 28.76 20.80
C GLY A 186 9.78 27.91 19.68
N ASP A 187 11.11 27.89 19.63
CA ASP A 187 11.85 27.16 18.61
C ASP A 187 11.97 25.65 18.93
N GLY A 188 11.82 24.85 17.90
CA GLY A 188 12.01 23.41 17.97
C GLY A 188 12.57 22.85 16.67
N GLU A 189 12.98 21.60 16.69
CA GLU A 189 13.46 20.88 15.52
C GLU A 189 12.28 20.29 14.74
N ARG A 190 12.09 20.80 13.54
CA ARG A 190 11.04 20.38 12.61
C ARG A 190 11.58 19.43 11.55
N VAL A 191 10.83 18.38 11.27
CA VAL A 191 11.13 17.39 10.23
C VAL A 191 10.30 17.66 8.98
N CYS A 192 10.98 17.79 7.82
CA CYS A 192 10.37 17.62 6.50
C CYS A 192 10.67 16.25 5.97
N VAL A 193 9.64 15.57 5.48
CA VAL A 193 9.76 14.29 4.79
C VAL A 193 9.55 14.53 3.30
N ASP A 194 10.59 14.31 2.50
CA ASP A 194 10.52 14.36 1.05
C ASP A 194 10.38 12.93 0.50
N THR A 195 9.28 12.65 -0.17
CA THR A 195 9.03 11.35 -0.78
C THR A 195 9.68 11.24 -2.16
N ALA A 196 10.06 10.00 -2.56
CA ALA A 196 10.59 9.71 -3.89
C ALA A 196 9.51 9.74 -5.00
N SER A 197 8.25 9.96 -4.64
CA SER A 197 7.12 10.07 -5.56
C SER A 197 6.33 11.35 -5.32
N MET A 198 5.65 11.83 -6.35
CA MET A 198 4.75 12.97 -6.23
C MET A 198 3.54 12.63 -5.37
N LEU A 199 3.12 13.58 -4.55
CA LEU A 199 1.91 13.53 -3.74
C LEU A 199 0.82 14.39 -4.39
N HIS A 200 -0.42 13.92 -4.33
CA HIS A 200 -1.55 14.64 -4.89
C HIS A 200 -2.15 15.65 -3.89
N LYS A 201 -2.88 16.62 -4.41
CA LYS A 201 -3.67 17.51 -3.56
C LYS A 201 -4.68 16.71 -2.75
N GLY A 202 -4.74 16.94 -1.45
CA GLY A 202 -5.56 16.17 -0.50
C GLY A 202 -4.83 14.99 0.12
N GLU A 203 -3.61 14.65 -0.33
CA GLU A 203 -2.76 13.64 0.30
C GLU A 203 -1.84 14.26 1.36
N GLY A 204 -1.53 13.47 2.39
CA GLY A 204 -0.62 13.85 3.46
C GLY A 204 -0.19 12.68 4.31
N MET A 205 0.44 12.97 5.45
CA MET A 205 0.87 11.97 6.44
C MET A 205 0.08 12.16 7.73
N LEU A 206 -0.15 11.04 8.45
CA LEU A 206 -0.71 11.06 9.80
C LEU A 206 0.41 11.36 10.79
N ILE A 207 0.32 12.49 11.47
CA ILE A 207 1.33 12.98 12.41
C ILE A 207 0.65 13.42 13.72
N GLY A 208 1.22 13.05 14.86
CA GLY A 208 0.71 13.47 16.17
C GLY A 208 1.72 13.26 17.29
N SER A 209 1.55 13.99 18.39
CA SER A 209 2.33 13.77 19.60
C SER A 209 1.93 12.48 20.34
N ARG A 210 0.79 11.90 19.97
CA ARG A 210 0.27 10.62 20.50
C ARG A 210 0.06 9.63 19.37
N ALA A 211 0.41 8.37 19.62
CA ALA A 211 0.32 7.30 18.64
C ALA A 211 -1.13 6.93 18.25
N ASN A 212 -2.08 7.20 19.14
CA ASN A 212 -3.51 6.93 18.95
C ASN A 212 -4.32 8.16 18.48
N PHE A 213 -3.69 9.33 18.33
CA PHE A 213 -4.33 10.54 17.83
C PHE A 213 -3.38 11.31 16.91
N MET A 214 -3.67 11.31 15.61
CA MET A 214 -2.81 11.90 14.59
C MET A 214 -3.60 12.79 13.64
N PHE A 215 -3.03 13.92 13.24
CA PHE A 215 -3.57 14.86 12.27
C PHE A 215 -3.17 14.48 10.86
N LEU A 216 -4.05 14.67 9.89
CA LEU A 216 -3.68 14.55 8.48
C LEU A 216 -2.97 15.84 8.04
N VAL A 217 -1.65 15.83 8.09
CA VAL A 217 -0.79 16.93 7.66
C VAL A 217 -0.63 16.84 6.13
N HIS A 218 -1.12 17.86 5.44
CA HIS A 218 -1.12 17.91 3.97
C HIS A 218 0.29 18.11 3.40
N ASN A 219 0.53 17.60 2.22
CA ASN A 219 1.77 17.84 1.48
C ASN A 219 1.86 19.32 0.99
N GLU A 220 3.06 19.76 0.62
CA GLU A 220 3.31 21.11 0.11
C GLU A 220 3.01 21.27 -1.40
N SER A 221 2.03 20.53 -1.96
CA SER A 221 1.63 20.69 -3.38
C SER A 221 0.94 22.01 -3.68
N VAL A 222 0.51 22.72 -2.65
CA VAL A 222 -0.04 24.08 -2.77
C VAL A 222 1.01 25.06 -2.24
N GLY A 223 1.59 25.83 -3.12
CA GLY A 223 2.54 26.88 -2.78
C GLY A 223 1.89 28.06 -2.05
N SER A 224 2.67 29.11 -1.85
CA SER A 224 2.24 30.44 -1.41
C SER A 224 2.78 31.49 -2.38
N SER A 225 2.44 32.76 -2.16
CA SER A 225 3.02 33.88 -2.93
C SER A 225 4.55 33.95 -2.84
N PHE A 226 5.15 33.31 -1.81
CA PHE A 226 6.60 33.35 -1.55
C PHE A 226 7.30 32.00 -1.74
N THR A 227 6.56 30.91 -1.95
CA THR A 227 7.14 29.57 -2.06
C THR A 227 6.51 28.77 -3.18
N SER A 228 7.34 28.20 -4.05
CA SER A 228 6.89 27.27 -5.09
C SER A 228 6.33 25.99 -4.47
N PRO A 229 5.34 25.34 -5.11
CA PRO A 229 4.84 24.04 -4.71
C PRO A 229 5.94 22.98 -4.65
N ARG A 230 5.88 22.12 -3.63
CA ARG A 230 6.75 20.94 -3.45
C ARG A 230 5.88 19.69 -3.26
N PRO A 231 5.30 19.16 -4.34
CA PRO A 231 4.33 18.07 -4.26
C PRO A 231 4.92 16.72 -3.83
N PHE A 232 6.13 16.68 -3.36
CA PHE A 232 6.82 15.52 -2.79
C PHE A 232 7.13 15.70 -1.29
N ARG A 233 6.80 16.87 -0.70
CA ARG A 233 7.17 17.23 0.67
C ARG A 233 5.96 17.25 1.59
N VAL A 234 6.14 16.65 2.78
CA VAL A 234 5.30 16.89 3.95
C VAL A 234 6.16 17.54 5.02
N ASN A 235 5.80 18.77 5.45
CA ASN A 235 6.36 19.42 6.62
C ASN A 235 5.65 18.83 7.83
N ALA A 236 6.23 17.74 8.37
CA ALA A 236 5.52 16.81 9.22
C ALA A 236 5.27 17.33 10.64
N GLY A 237 6.26 17.99 11.26
CA GLY A 237 6.16 18.48 12.63
C GLY A 237 7.45 18.27 13.41
N ALA A 238 7.39 18.37 14.74
CA ALA A 238 8.54 18.24 15.62
C ALA A 238 9.08 16.80 15.67
N VAL A 239 10.38 16.66 15.92
CA VAL A 239 11.13 15.39 15.92
C VAL A 239 10.50 14.27 16.75
N HIS A 240 9.83 14.60 17.87
CA HIS A 240 9.18 13.64 18.78
C HIS A 240 7.81 13.16 18.30
N CYS A 241 7.21 13.80 17.28
CA CYS A 241 5.90 13.39 16.79
C CYS A 241 5.99 12.01 16.16
N TYR A 242 4.92 11.23 16.32
CA TYR A 242 4.74 9.93 15.70
C TYR A 242 4.19 10.05 14.28
N THR A 243 4.55 9.09 13.46
CA THR A 243 3.88 8.76 12.19
C THR A 243 3.65 7.26 12.09
N LEU A 244 2.75 6.84 11.16
CA LEU A 244 2.49 5.43 10.91
C LEU A 244 3.37 4.89 9.78
N SER A 245 3.99 3.75 10.05
CA SER A 245 4.68 2.94 9.04
C SER A 245 3.69 2.03 8.29
N PRO A 246 4.05 1.56 7.08
CA PRO A 246 3.18 0.70 6.29
C PRO A 246 2.81 -0.63 6.93
N ASP A 247 3.62 -1.17 7.84
CA ASP A 247 3.34 -2.37 8.62
C ASP A 247 2.33 -2.14 9.78
N GLY A 248 2.01 -0.88 10.06
CA GLY A 248 1.09 -0.47 11.13
C GLY A 248 1.79 -0.10 12.43
N THR A 249 3.12 -0.18 12.48
CA THR A 249 3.91 0.32 13.61
C THR A 249 3.98 1.84 13.60
N THR A 250 4.30 2.45 14.72
CA THR A 250 4.63 3.89 14.80
C THR A 250 6.14 4.08 14.85
N LYS A 251 6.57 5.20 14.28
CA LYS A 251 7.94 5.71 14.40
C LYS A 251 7.89 7.18 14.81
N TYR A 252 8.91 7.61 15.53
CA TYR A 252 9.16 9.03 15.68
C TYR A 252 9.61 9.63 14.34
N LEU A 253 9.29 10.90 14.12
CA LEU A 253 9.77 11.59 12.91
C LEU A 253 11.30 11.62 12.82
N SER A 254 11.99 11.65 13.98
CA SER A 254 13.45 11.58 14.07
C SER A 254 14.06 10.25 13.64
N GLU A 255 13.27 9.16 13.62
CA GLU A 255 13.71 7.82 13.21
C GLU A 255 13.54 7.56 11.71
N LEU A 256 12.98 8.53 10.99
CA LEU A 256 12.74 8.37 9.55
C LEU A 256 14.03 8.56 8.76
N GLU A 257 14.33 7.62 7.88
CA GLU A 257 15.55 7.60 7.07
C GLU A 257 15.25 7.48 5.58
N THR A 258 16.16 7.97 4.76
CA THR A 258 16.13 7.77 3.30
C THR A 258 16.05 6.28 2.95
N GLY A 259 15.14 5.93 2.04
CA GLY A 259 14.90 4.56 1.60
C GLY A 259 13.90 3.78 2.45
N SER A 260 13.51 4.26 3.65
CA SER A 260 12.39 3.69 4.38
C SER A 260 11.03 4.09 3.77
N ASP A 261 9.97 3.36 4.11
CA ASP A 261 8.63 3.63 3.62
C ASP A 261 7.79 4.37 4.67
N VAL A 262 6.94 5.30 4.23
CA VAL A 262 5.89 5.93 5.04
C VAL A 262 4.51 5.70 4.44
N LEU A 263 3.46 5.87 5.24
CA LEU A 263 2.09 5.91 4.76
C LEU A 263 1.70 7.33 4.37
N VAL A 264 1.19 7.46 3.16
CA VAL A 264 0.53 8.67 2.66
C VAL A 264 -0.96 8.36 2.53
N LEU A 265 -1.80 9.23 3.06
CA LEU A 265 -3.25 9.07 3.03
C LEU A 265 -3.92 10.20 2.24
N ASP A 266 -4.99 9.86 1.55
CA ASP A 266 -5.89 10.87 1.00
C ASP A 266 -6.94 11.33 2.05
N SER A 267 -7.71 12.37 1.74
CA SER A 267 -8.76 12.91 2.60
C SER A 267 -9.91 11.92 2.90
N LYS A 268 -9.98 10.81 2.18
CA LYS A 268 -10.93 9.72 2.42
C LYS A 268 -10.34 8.61 3.28
N GLY A 269 -9.07 8.75 3.71
CA GLY A 269 -8.37 7.78 4.54
C GLY A 269 -7.79 6.58 3.77
N LYS A 270 -7.82 6.60 2.44
CA LYS A 270 -7.16 5.58 1.63
C LYS A 270 -5.65 5.79 1.71
N ALA A 271 -4.94 4.79 2.21
CA ALA A 271 -3.50 4.85 2.39
C ALA A 271 -2.75 4.16 1.25
N ARG A 272 -1.59 4.72 0.92
CA ARG A 272 -0.58 4.10 0.06
C ARG A 272 0.82 4.27 0.66
N ARG A 273 1.74 3.43 0.25
CA ARG A 273 3.15 3.56 0.61
C ARG A 273 3.84 4.60 -0.26
N ALA A 274 4.77 5.32 0.34
CA ALA A 274 5.70 6.18 -0.37
C ALA A 274 7.10 6.00 0.22
N ALA A 275 8.10 5.79 -0.64
CA ALA A 275 9.50 5.74 -0.19
C ALA A 275 9.98 7.14 0.17
N ILE A 276 10.74 7.25 1.24
CA ILE A 276 11.41 8.49 1.64
C ILE A 276 12.65 8.69 0.76
N GLY A 277 12.70 9.81 0.07
CA GLY A 277 13.87 10.25 -0.67
C GLY A 277 14.85 11.04 0.20
N ARG A 278 14.33 11.78 1.19
CA ARG A 278 15.13 12.59 2.11
C ARG A 278 14.31 12.99 3.34
N CYS A 279 14.93 12.98 4.51
CA CYS A 279 14.44 13.68 5.70
C CYS A 279 15.33 14.89 5.99
N LYS A 280 14.71 16.04 6.31
CA LYS A 280 15.41 17.27 6.62
C LYS A 280 14.94 17.80 7.98
N ILE A 281 15.86 17.94 8.94
CA ILE A 281 15.60 18.45 10.27
C ILE A 281 16.18 19.86 10.37
N GLU A 282 15.36 20.82 10.79
CA GLU A 282 15.74 22.23 10.91
C GLU A 282 15.05 22.88 12.09
N ARG A 283 15.80 23.75 12.79
CA ARG A 283 15.23 24.57 13.87
C ARG A 283 14.29 25.65 13.30
N ARG A 284 13.07 25.73 13.83
CA ARG A 284 12.01 26.63 13.39
C ARG A 284 11.10 27.04 14.56
N PRO A 285 10.41 28.19 14.47
CA PRO A 285 9.30 28.51 15.36
C PRO A 285 8.18 27.48 15.25
N MET A 286 7.61 27.08 16.39
CA MET A 286 6.67 25.97 16.49
C MET A 286 5.39 26.37 17.21
N LEU A 287 4.27 25.75 16.80
CA LEU A 287 2.96 25.84 17.40
C LEU A 287 2.53 24.49 17.96
N LEU A 288 2.07 24.48 19.21
CA LEU A 288 1.30 23.36 19.75
C LEU A 288 -0.17 23.56 19.36
N ILE A 289 -0.72 22.58 18.66
CA ILE A 289 -2.12 22.56 18.21
C ILE A 289 -2.79 21.35 18.85
N LYS A 290 -3.87 21.59 19.63
CA LYS A 290 -4.65 20.54 20.29
C LYS A 290 -6.03 20.41 19.65
N ALA A 291 -6.49 19.19 19.48
CA ALA A 291 -7.82 18.87 18.98
C ALA A 291 -8.48 17.76 19.80
N LYS A 292 -9.82 17.67 19.67
CA LYS A 292 -10.61 16.61 20.29
C LYS A 292 -11.59 15.96 19.33
N VAL A 293 -11.83 14.64 19.53
CA VAL A 293 -12.87 13.84 18.89
C VAL A 293 -13.64 13.12 19.99
N GLY A 294 -14.89 13.49 20.27
CA GLY A 294 -15.57 13.03 21.47
C GLY A 294 -14.79 13.42 22.72
N ASP A 295 -14.39 12.43 23.52
CA ASP A 295 -13.59 12.61 24.73
C ASP A 295 -12.08 12.43 24.50
N GLU A 296 -11.69 11.94 23.31
CA GLU A 296 -10.29 11.73 22.96
C GLU A 296 -9.61 13.07 22.62
N LEU A 297 -8.49 13.31 23.29
CA LEU A 297 -7.65 14.52 23.12
C LEU A 297 -6.33 14.12 22.45
N GLY A 298 -5.86 14.97 21.55
CA GLY A 298 -4.54 14.80 20.95
C GLY A 298 -3.95 16.14 20.51
N GLY A 299 -2.64 16.12 20.28
CA GLY A 299 -1.89 17.31 19.89
C GLY A 299 -0.87 17.01 18.80
N ILE A 300 -0.40 18.07 18.18
CA ILE A 300 0.74 18.07 17.26
C ILE A 300 1.54 19.34 17.51
N ILE A 301 2.87 19.22 17.46
CA ILE A 301 3.74 20.40 17.38
C ILE A 301 4.19 20.54 15.92
N ALA A 302 3.70 21.58 15.26
CA ALA A 302 3.95 21.88 13.86
C ALA A 302 4.72 23.20 13.72
N GLN A 303 5.44 23.38 12.61
CA GLN A 303 6.10 24.64 12.31
C GLN A 303 5.04 25.76 12.12
N ASP A 304 5.29 26.96 12.66
CA ASP A 304 4.52 28.15 12.36
C ASP A 304 4.91 28.70 10.98
N ALA A 305 4.19 28.28 9.94
CA ALA A 305 4.41 28.75 8.57
C ALA A 305 3.17 28.51 7.69
N GLU A 306 2.96 29.39 6.69
CA GLU A 306 1.77 29.36 5.82
C GLU A 306 1.70 28.12 4.93
N THR A 307 2.83 27.47 4.67
CA THR A 307 2.91 26.28 3.83
C THR A 307 2.42 25.01 4.53
N ILE A 308 2.38 25.02 5.87
CA ILE A 308 1.88 23.88 6.64
C ILE A 308 0.36 23.94 6.68
N ARG A 309 -0.29 22.89 6.21
CA ARG A 309 -1.74 22.83 6.08
C ARG A 309 -2.32 21.55 6.63
N PHE A 310 -3.49 21.67 7.23
CA PHE A 310 -4.34 20.52 7.55
C PHE A 310 -5.47 20.41 6.53
N VAL A 311 -6.00 19.20 6.39
CA VAL A 311 -7.17 18.91 5.58
C VAL A 311 -8.41 19.05 6.47
N LYS A 312 -9.35 19.91 6.10
CA LYS A 312 -10.66 20.02 6.78
C LYS A 312 -11.59 18.85 6.40
N SER A 313 -12.61 18.60 7.19
CA SER A 313 -13.60 17.54 6.94
C SER A 313 -14.35 17.67 5.61
N ASN A 314 -14.43 18.88 5.06
CA ASN A 314 -14.99 19.15 3.73
C ASN A 314 -13.96 19.04 2.58
N GLY A 315 -12.73 18.58 2.85
CA GLY A 315 -11.66 18.45 1.87
C GLY A 315 -10.88 19.74 1.56
N HIS A 316 -11.29 20.89 2.11
CA HIS A 316 -10.54 22.14 1.98
C HIS A 316 -9.28 22.12 2.86
N LEU A 317 -8.29 22.91 2.46
CA LEU A 317 -7.05 23.06 3.18
C LEU A 317 -7.08 24.32 4.05
N VAL A 318 -6.51 24.23 5.25
CA VAL A 318 -6.31 25.36 6.15
C VAL A 318 -4.85 25.43 6.58
N SER A 319 -4.21 26.58 6.42
CA SER A 319 -2.86 26.81 6.96
C SER A 319 -2.90 26.86 8.48
N VAL A 320 -1.84 26.38 9.13
CA VAL A 320 -1.69 26.48 10.60
C VAL A 320 -1.75 27.94 11.08
N THR A 321 -1.24 28.89 10.28
CA THR A 321 -1.28 30.34 10.57
C THR A 321 -2.68 30.97 10.50
N HIS A 322 -3.62 30.31 9.84
CA HIS A 322 -5.03 30.73 9.74
C HIS A 322 -6.00 29.85 10.54
N LEU A 323 -5.47 28.84 11.21
CA LEU A 323 -6.26 27.92 12.02
C LEU A 323 -6.81 28.62 13.25
N LYS A 324 -8.07 28.35 13.63
CA LYS A 324 -8.74 28.96 14.77
C LYS A 324 -9.34 27.88 15.67
N LYS A 325 -9.48 28.21 16.96
CA LYS A 325 -10.30 27.41 17.90
C LYS A 325 -11.71 27.24 17.33
N GLY A 326 -12.21 26.00 17.32
CA GLY A 326 -13.48 25.63 16.72
C GLY A 326 -13.41 25.13 15.29
N ASP A 327 -12.31 25.34 14.56
CA ASP A 327 -12.09 24.73 13.26
C ASP A 327 -12.09 23.20 13.36
N SER A 328 -12.49 22.53 12.28
CA SER A 328 -12.51 21.05 12.21
C SER A 328 -11.55 20.57 11.14
N VAL A 329 -10.60 19.71 11.52
CA VAL A 329 -9.60 19.10 10.64
C VAL A 329 -9.68 17.59 10.71
N LEU A 330 -9.24 16.91 9.66
CA LEU A 330 -9.21 15.45 9.62
C LEU A 330 -8.11 14.90 10.54
N VAL A 331 -8.51 14.00 11.42
CA VAL A 331 -7.62 13.29 12.33
C VAL A 331 -7.94 11.80 12.32
N PHE A 332 -6.94 10.99 12.58
CA PHE A 332 -7.09 9.60 12.96
C PHE A 332 -7.13 9.54 14.48
N SER A 333 -8.16 8.90 15.03
CA SER A 333 -8.31 8.72 16.48
C SER A 333 -8.81 7.31 16.76
N LYS A 334 -8.13 6.64 17.69
CA LYS A 334 -8.54 5.36 18.29
C LYS A 334 -8.59 5.51 19.80
N SER A 335 -9.38 4.67 20.47
CA SER A 335 -9.31 4.52 21.92
C SER A 335 -7.87 4.22 22.35
N ALA A 336 -7.47 4.76 23.50
CA ALA A 336 -6.10 4.63 24.00
C ALA A 336 -5.71 3.15 24.15
N THR A 337 -4.72 2.73 23.41
CA THR A 337 -4.06 1.43 23.52
C THR A 337 -2.58 1.66 23.70
N GLY A 338 -1.92 0.90 24.58
CA GLY A 338 -0.48 0.95 24.75
C GLY A 338 0.26 0.57 23.47
N ARG A 339 1.50 1.02 23.34
CA ARG A 339 2.40 0.56 22.27
C ARG A 339 3.75 0.18 22.87
N HIS A 340 4.22 -1.02 22.48
CA HIS A 340 5.54 -1.50 22.85
C HIS A 340 6.36 -1.75 21.59
N PHE A 341 7.53 -1.13 21.47
CA PHE A 341 8.35 -1.13 20.23
C PHE A 341 7.55 -0.79 18.97
N GLY A 342 6.66 0.21 19.05
CA GLY A 342 5.82 0.65 17.92
C GLY A 342 4.61 -0.24 17.61
N MET A 343 4.46 -1.42 18.23
CA MET A 343 3.30 -2.30 18.07
C MET A 343 2.21 -1.97 19.08
N GLU A 344 0.94 -2.10 18.65
CA GLU A 344 -0.23 -1.90 19.51
C GLU A 344 -0.34 -3.03 20.55
N VAL A 345 -0.48 -2.69 21.82
CA VAL A 345 -0.69 -3.61 22.94
C VAL A 345 -2.04 -3.28 23.57
N SER A 346 -2.96 -4.25 23.61
CA SER A 346 -4.22 -4.14 24.34
C SER A 346 -3.96 -4.23 25.83
N ASP A 347 -4.68 -3.44 26.64
CA ASP A 347 -4.73 -3.47 28.10
C ASP A 347 -3.55 -2.79 28.85
N GLU A 348 -2.79 -1.92 28.22
CA GLU A 348 -1.80 -1.09 28.89
C GLU A 348 -2.31 0.32 29.13
N TYR A 349 -2.24 0.82 30.36
CA TYR A 349 -2.56 2.20 30.69
C TYR A 349 -1.37 3.12 30.38
N ILE A 350 -1.52 4.00 29.41
CA ILE A 350 -0.51 5.01 29.06
C ILE A 350 -1.13 6.40 29.19
N LEU A 351 -0.48 7.25 29.97
CA LEU A 351 -0.80 8.67 30.09
C LEU A 351 0.29 9.51 29.43
N GLU A 352 0.03 9.95 28.20
CA GLU A 352 0.84 10.99 27.52
C GLU A 352 0.22 12.37 27.78
N LYS A 353 1.01 13.30 28.34
CA LYS A 353 0.58 14.66 28.72
C LYS A 353 1.04 15.70 27.71
#